data_337b7f08bdced486db0e619d36178a4c
#
_entry.id   337b7f08bdced486db0e619d36178a4c
#
_cell.length_a   1.000
_cell.length_b   1.000
_cell.length_c   1.000
_cell.angle_alpha   90.00
_cell.angle_beta   90.00
_cell.angle_gamma   90.00
#
_symmetry.space_group_name_H-M   'P 1'
#
loop_
_entity.id
_entity.type
_entity.pdbx_description
1 polymer ?
#
loop_
_entity_poly.entity_id
_entity_poly.type
_entity_poly.pdbx_seq_one_letter_code
_entity_poly.pdbx_strand_id
1 'polypeptide(L)'
;MELTDLENDIMMESSETDVIKSFLGKDKIMFEYGSGGSTLYFSNYVKHLYSAEHSKEWTDKIDKKIQERNIQNITLLYAEPNKAELIKNNITEIGITKPPISFKDDMRITFSCNLDEKWAYGDSGLKMKVFNDYINLINKTKIKYDIILIDGRARGECSINAYPHLKDNGYLIIHDWFLEEEGYKIIDNKITSEYVKMPPRHTFPSYDGVLNYYDIVCEVNTIKHNERCHRAGLVVLRKRKISIYGGDTNDCHFNN
;
A
#
# COMPACT_ATOMS: atom_id res chain seq x y z
N MET A 1 -27.38 7.69 -10.48
CA MET A 1 -26.46 6.53 -10.44
C MET A 1 -26.30 6.17 -8.97
N GLU A 2 -26.68 4.97 -8.61
CA GLU A 2 -26.70 4.55 -7.22
C GLU A 2 -25.27 4.24 -6.74
N LEU A 3 -24.97 4.56 -5.47
CA LEU A 3 -23.68 4.28 -4.83
C LEU A 3 -23.30 2.79 -4.86
N THR A 4 -24.30 1.91 -4.94
CA THR A 4 -24.16 0.45 -4.99
C THR A 4 -23.29 -0.06 -6.15
N ASP A 5 -23.31 0.61 -7.30
CA ASP A 5 -22.48 0.21 -8.45
C ASP A 5 -20.99 0.54 -8.25
N LEU A 6 -20.70 1.52 -7.38
CA LEU A 6 -19.33 1.90 -7.04
C LEU A 6 -18.74 0.99 -5.95
N GLU A 7 -19.58 0.54 -5.03
CA GLU A 7 -19.17 -0.38 -3.95
C GLU A 7 -18.74 -1.75 -4.51
N ASN A 8 -19.37 -2.22 -5.57
CA ASN A 8 -19.00 -3.48 -6.22
C ASN A 8 -17.64 -3.44 -6.95
N ASP A 9 -17.08 -2.26 -7.18
CA ASP A 9 -15.76 -2.06 -7.81
C ASP A 9 -14.61 -1.99 -6.79
N ILE A 10 -14.89 -1.95 -5.48
CA ILE A 10 -13.87 -1.84 -4.43
C ILE A 10 -13.39 -3.23 -4.02
N MET A 11 -12.07 -3.41 -3.99
CA MET A 11 -11.45 -4.65 -3.52
C MET A 11 -11.05 -4.53 -2.03
N MET A 12 -12.01 -4.08 -1.20
CA MET A 12 -11.86 -3.93 0.25
C MET A 12 -13.11 -4.48 0.93
N GLU A 13 -12.97 -4.98 2.14
CA GLU A 13 -14.11 -5.36 2.97
C GLU A 13 -14.94 -4.14 3.40
N SER A 14 -16.23 -4.32 3.65
CA SER A 14 -17.12 -3.22 4.05
C SER A 14 -16.65 -2.54 5.34
N SER A 15 -16.14 -3.31 6.30
CA SER A 15 -15.58 -2.79 7.55
C SER A 15 -14.36 -1.88 7.32
N GLU A 16 -13.52 -2.19 6.33
CA GLU A 16 -12.38 -1.37 5.95
C GLU A 16 -12.83 -0.07 5.29
N THR A 17 -13.76 -0.16 4.33
CA THR A 17 -14.31 1.01 3.66
C THR A 17 -15.04 1.94 4.63
N ASP A 18 -15.75 1.41 5.62
CA ASP A 18 -16.45 2.19 6.64
C ASP A 18 -15.47 2.94 7.55
N VAL A 19 -14.36 2.29 7.93
CA VAL A 19 -13.31 2.96 8.69
C VAL A 19 -12.67 4.07 7.86
N ILE A 20 -12.31 3.82 6.60
CA ILE A 20 -11.76 4.87 5.73
C ILE A 20 -12.74 6.05 5.63
N LYS A 21 -14.02 5.79 5.35
CA LYS A 21 -15.06 6.83 5.25
C LYS A 21 -15.16 7.71 6.50
N SER A 22 -14.95 7.13 7.68
CA SER A 22 -15.02 7.90 8.95
C SER A 22 -13.97 9.02 9.04
N PHE A 23 -12.87 8.92 8.25
CA PHE A 23 -11.82 9.94 8.18
C PHE A 23 -12.01 10.92 7.01
N LEU A 24 -12.91 10.64 6.04
CA LEU A 24 -13.15 11.50 4.88
C LEU A 24 -14.06 12.68 5.22
N GLY A 25 -14.15 13.65 4.30
CA GLY A 25 -15.02 14.82 4.41
C GLY A 25 -15.00 15.65 3.12
N LYS A 26 -16.12 16.29 2.80
CA LYS A 26 -16.29 17.11 1.58
C LYS A 26 -15.39 18.36 1.50
N ASP A 27 -14.75 18.71 2.60
CA ASP A 27 -13.75 19.77 2.71
C ASP A 27 -12.31 19.26 2.55
N LYS A 28 -12.10 17.92 2.58
CA LYS A 28 -10.79 17.30 2.61
C LYS A 28 -10.25 16.97 1.22
N ILE A 29 -8.92 17.02 1.10
CA ILE A 29 -8.20 16.60 -0.10
C ILE A 29 -7.49 15.28 0.22
N MET A 30 -7.70 14.29 -0.66
CA MET A 30 -7.15 12.95 -0.53
C MET A 30 -6.10 12.68 -1.62
N PHE A 31 -5.06 11.94 -1.26
CA PHE A 31 -4.16 11.30 -2.21
C PHE A 31 -4.27 9.78 -2.07
N GLU A 32 -4.18 9.07 -3.18
CA GLU A 32 -4.21 7.61 -3.22
C GLU A 32 -3.04 7.09 -4.06
N TYR A 33 -2.33 6.10 -3.55
CA TYR A 33 -1.42 5.28 -4.33
C TYR A 33 -2.10 3.95 -4.68
N GLY A 34 -2.25 3.68 -5.97
CA GLY A 34 -2.98 2.53 -6.51
C GLY A 34 -4.40 2.90 -6.90
N SER A 35 -4.59 3.30 -8.18
CA SER A 35 -5.91 3.66 -8.67
C SER A 35 -6.79 2.43 -8.83
N GLY A 36 -8.07 2.55 -8.49
CA GLY A 36 -9.01 1.43 -8.59
C GLY A 36 -10.47 1.80 -8.38
N GLY A 37 -11.27 0.83 -7.99
CA GLY A 37 -12.65 1.06 -7.55
C GLY A 37 -12.73 2.01 -6.37
N SER A 38 -11.76 1.96 -5.47
CA SER A 38 -11.58 2.87 -4.34
C SER A 38 -11.49 4.33 -4.77
N THR A 39 -10.76 4.64 -5.86
CA THR A 39 -10.64 5.98 -6.44
C THR A 39 -12.00 6.56 -6.79
N LEU A 40 -12.81 5.77 -7.50
CA LEU A 40 -14.15 6.18 -7.93
C LEU A 40 -15.10 6.33 -6.74
N TYR A 41 -15.00 5.42 -5.79
CA TYR A 41 -15.86 5.40 -4.61
C TYR A 41 -15.55 6.55 -3.65
N PHE A 42 -14.29 6.69 -3.22
CA PHE A 42 -13.91 7.70 -2.22
C PHE A 42 -13.98 9.12 -2.75
N SER A 43 -13.92 9.34 -4.07
CA SER A 43 -14.15 10.67 -4.66
C SER A 43 -15.50 11.26 -4.27
N ASN A 44 -16.51 10.42 -4.00
CA ASN A 44 -17.82 10.87 -3.53
C ASN A 44 -17.82 11.44 -2.11
N TYR A 45 -16.75 11.26 -1.34
CA TYR A 45 -16.68 11.66 0.08
C TYR A 45 -15.66 12.75 0.35
N VAL A 46 -14.91 13.19 -0.67
CA VAL A 46 -13.86 14.20 -0.51
C VAL A 46 -14.07 15.39 -1.45
N LYS A 47 -13.39 16.50 -1.16
CA LYS A 47 -13.37 17.68 -2.03
C LYS A 47 -12.68 17.38 -3.34
N HIS A 48 -11.52 16.74 -3.28
CA HIS A 48 -10.72 16.34 -4.44
C HIS A 48 -9.87 15.13 -4.10
N LEU A 49 -9.70 14.23 -5.07
CA LEU A 49 -8.88 13.04 -4.97
C LEU A 49 -7.81 13.03 -6.06
N TYR A 50 -6.55 12.92 -5.65
CA TYR A 50 -5.42 12.66 -6.53
C TYR A 50 -5.09 11.18 -6.42
N SER A 51 -5.03 10.46 -7.55
CA SER A 51 -4.73 9.03 -7.55
C SER A 51 -3.55 8.71 -8.45
N ALA A 52 -2.55 8.03 -7.90
CA ALA A 52 -1.33 7.64 -8.57
C ALA A 52 -1.37 6.17 -9.01
N GLU A 53 -1.04 5.91 -10.28
CA GLU A 53 -1.03 4.56 -10.84
C GLU A 53 0.26 4.31 -11.64
N HIS A 54 0.72 3.05 -11.62
CA HIS A 54 1.93 2.59 -12.32
C HIS A 54 1.63 1.77 -13.58
N SER A 55 0.42 1.23 -13.71
CA SER A 55 -0.05 0.49 -14.88
C SER A 55 -0.80 1.42 -15.84
N LYS A 56 -0.29 1.52 -17.08
CA LYS A 56 -0.94 2.33 -18.10
C LYS A 56 -2.33 1.80 -18.45
N GLU A 57 -2.43 0.48 -18.61
CA GLU A 57 -3.71 -0.17 -18.91
C GLU A 57 -4.76 0.12 -17.82
N TRP A 58 -4.33 0.03 -16.56
CA TRP A 58 -5.23 0.29 -15.44
C TRP A 58 -5.61 1.76 -15.33
N THR A 59 -4.66 2.66 -15.56
CA THR A 59 -4.92 4.11 -15.63
C THR A 59 -5.98 4.42 -16.68
N ASP A 60 -5.83 3.88 -17.90
CA ASP A 60 -6.79 4.13 -19.00
C ASP A 60 -8.19 3.58 -18.67
N LYS A 61 -8.26 2.43 -18.00
CA LYS A 61 -9.52 1.84 -17.56
C LYS A 61 -10.24 2.72 -16.54
N ILE A 62 -9.51 3.27 -15.57
CA ILE A 62 -10.08 4.16 -14.56
C ILE A 62 -10.46 5.51 -15.17
N ASP A 63 -9.61 6.08 -16.03
CA ASP A 63 -9.91 7.34 -16.73
C ASP A 63 -11.21 7.23 -17.55
N LYS A 64 -11.37 6.14 -18.29
CA LYS A 64 -12.61 5.85 -19.01
C LYS A 64 -13.83 5.84 -18.09
N LYS A 65 -13.74 5.17 -16.92
CA LYS A 65 -14.83 5.15 -15.94
C LYS A 65 -15.12 6.54 -15.34
N ILE A 66 -14.09 7.36 -15.11
CA ILE A 66 -14.24 8.74 -14.65
C ILE A 66 -15.02 9.55 -15.67
N GLN A 67 -14.69 9.43 -16.95
CA GLN A 67 -15.37 10.12 -18.05
C GLN A 67 -16.82 9.64 -18.21
N GLU A 68 -17.06 8.33 -18.26
CA GLU A 68 -18.40 7.73 -18.37
C GLU A 68 -19.34 8.16 -17.23
N ARG A 69 -18.80 8.34 -16.02
CA ARG A 69 -19.55 8.74 -14.83
C ARG A 69 -19.55 10.25 -14.59
N ASN A 70 -18.89 11.02 -15.46
CA ASN A 70 -18.76 12.48 -15.36
C ASN A 70 -18.24 12.95 -13.98
N ILE A 71 -17.23 12.26 -13.43
CA ILE A 71 -16.64 12.61 -12.13
C ILE A 71 -15.63 13.73 -12.34
N GLN A 72 -15.80 14.85 -11.63
CA GLN A 72 -15.03 16.09 -11.87
C GLN A 72 -13.93 16.36 -10.84
N ASN A 73 -13.90 15.62 -9.75
CA ASN A 73 -13.01 15.87 -8.62
C ASN A 73 -11.93 14.81 -8.44
N ILE A 74 -11.52 14.15 -9.54
CA ILE A 74 -10.40 13.22 -9.57
C ILE A 74 -9.30 13.76 -10.50
N THR A 75 -8.05 13.65 -10.07
CA THR A 75 -6.87 13.84 -10.90
C THR A 75 -6.07 12.54 -10.91
N LEU A 76 -5.96 11.89 -12.07
CA LEU A 76 -5.10 10.72 -12.24
C LEU A 76 -3.67 11.15 -12.54
N LEU A 77 -2.72 10.49 -11.89
CA LEU A 77 -1.29 10.67 -12.06
C LEU A 77 -0.70 9.32 -12.47
N TYR A 78 0.10 9.31 -13.53
CA TYR A 78 0.70 8.09 -14.05
C TYR A 78 2.23 8.16 -14.05
N ALA A 79 2.86 7.08 -13.65
CA ALA A 79 4.28 6.85 -13.86
C ALA A 79 4.57 5.34 -13.99
N GLU A 80 5.09 4.95 -15.14
CA GLU A 80 5.45 3.55 -15.39
C GLU A 80 6.69 3.13 -14.56
N PRO A 81 6.78 1.85 -14.20
CA PRO A 81 7.97 1.29 -13.56
C PRO A 81 9.19 1.39 -14.47
N ASN A 82 10.35 1.53 -13.86
CA ASN A 82 11.62 1.58 -14.60
C ASN A 82 11.92 0.27 -15.29
N LYS A 83 11.70 0.21 -16.60
CA LYS A 83 11.89 -0.98 -17.45
C LYS A 83 13.31 -1.51 -17.44
N ALA A 84 14.32 -0.63 -17.38
CA ALA A 84 15.71 -1.04 -17.34
C ALA A 84 16.05 -1.79 -16.03
N GLU A 85 15.53 -1.34 -14.91
CA GLU A 85 15.70 -2.03 -13.63
C GLU A 85 14.91 -3.36 -13.59
N LEU A 86 13.75 -3.44 -14.23
CA LEU A 86 12.99 -4.68 -14.35
C LEU A 86 13.79 -5.73 -15.14
N ILE A 87 14.29 -5.37 -16.31
CA ILE A 87 15.09 -6.26 -17.17
C ILE A 87 16.35 -6.72 -16.44
N LYS A 88 17.08 -5.78 -15.84
CA LYS A 88 18.32 -6.06 -15.11
C LYS A 88 18.13 -7.05 -13.96
N ASN A 89 16.98 -7.05 -13.33
CA ASN A 89 16.64 -7.91 -12.18
C ASN A 89 15.78 -9.12 -12.58
N ASN A 90 15.59 -9.39 -13.88
CA ASN A 90 14.77 -10.47 -14.42
C ASN A 90 13.33 -10.46 -13.90
N ILE A 91 12.75 -9.27 -13.73
CA ILE A 91 11.37 -9.10 -13.30
C ILE A 91 10.49 -9.01 -14.55
N THR A 92 9.74 -10.07 -14.83
CA THR A 92 8.91 -10.16 -16.04
C THR A 92 7.46 -9.72 -15.82
N GLU A 93 6.96 -9.77 -14.57
CA GLU A 93 5.58 -9.42 -14.23
C GLU A 93 5.52 -8.53 -13.00
N ILE A 94 4.87 -7.39 -13.15
CA ILE A 94 4.52 -6.46 -12.05
C ILE A 94 3.01 -6.58 -11.75
N GLY A 95 2.36 -7.55 -12.34
CA GLY A 95 0.93 -7.78 -12.21
C GLY A 95 0.54 -8.46 -10.90
N ILE A 96 -0.76 -8.46 -10.63
CA ILE A 96 -1.37 -9.44 -9.75
C ILE A 96 -1.06 -10.78 -10.38
N THR A 97 -0.19 -11.57 -9.78
CA THR A 97 0.00 -12.97 -10.18
C THR A 97 -1.37 -13.62 -10.17
N LYS A 98 -1.78 -14.15 -11.33
CA LYS A 98 -2.99 -14.98 -11.36
C LYS A 98 -2.85 -16.02 -10.25
N PRO A 99 -3.87 -16.21 -9.41
CA PRO A 99 -3.77 -17.24 -8.40
C PRO A 99 -3.49 -18.53 -9.13
N PRO A 100 -2.50 -19.25 -8.71
CA PRO A 100 -2.06 -20.47 -9.35
C PRO A 100 -3.10 -21.58 -9.23
N ILE A 101 -2.95 -22.57 -10.10
CA ILE A 101 -3.91 -23.67 -10.28
C ILE A 101 -3.95 -24.63 -9.08
N SER A 102 -2.95 -24.62 -8.20
CA SER A 102 -2.98 -25.31 -6.92
C SER A 102 -2.40 -24.43 -5.81
N PHE A 103 -3.28 -23.99 -4.96
CA PHE A 103 -3.02 -23.09 -3.84
C PHE A 103 -1.83 -23.50 -2.95
N LYS A 104 -1.61 -24.82 -2.77
CA LYS A 104 -0.51 -25.35 -1.96
C LYS A 104 0.87 -25.27 -2.61
N ASP A 105 0.94 -25.48 -3.90
CA ASP A 105 2.21 -25.48 -4.63
C ASP A 105 2.69 -24.06 -4.93
N ASP A 106 1.77 -23.14 -5.00
CA ASP A 106 2.03 -21.78 -5.38
C ASP A 106 2.27 -20.84 -4.23
N MET A 107 1.75 -21.10 -3.05
CA MET A 107 2.24 -20.40 -1.86
C MET A 107 3.74 -20.63 -1.68
N ARG A 108 4.24 -21.83 -2.03
CA ARG A 108 5.68 -22.12 -2.03
C ARG A 108 6.43 -21.34 -3.09
N ILE A 109 5.83 -21.17 -4.26
CA ILE A 109 6.43 -20.42 -5.36
C ILE A 109 6.32 -18.93 -5.10
N THR A 110 5.21 -18.46 -4.54
CA THR A 110 5.00 -17.05 -4.20
C THR A 110 5.90 -16.60 -3.06
N PHE A 111 6.21 -17.46 -2.11
CA PHE A 111 7.15 -17.19 -1.02
C PHE A 111 8.59 -17.64 -1.32
N SER A 112 8.79 -18.58 -2.22
CA SER A 112 10.11 -19.11 -2.58
C SER A 112 10.67 -18.57 -3.89
N CYS A 113 9.86 -17.98 -4.76
CA CYS A 113 10.41 -17.35 -5.93
C CYS A 113 11.11 -16.06 -5.55
N ASN A 114 12.33 -15.93 -6.05
CA ASN A 114 13.17 -14.74 -5.84
C ASN A 114 12.51 -13.40 -6.13
N LEU A 115 11.37 -13.38 -6.78
CA LEU A 115 10.55 -12.21 -7.07
C LEU A 115 9.76 -11.75 -5.85
N ASP A 116 9.10 -12.68 -5.16
CA ASP A 116 8.28 -12.31 -4.00
C ASP A 116 9.13 -12.10 -2.75
N GLU A 117 10.22 -12.85 -2.56
CA GLU A 117 11.20 -12.53 -1.52
C GLU A 117 11.86 -11.19 -1.79
N LYS A 118 12.30 -10.90 -3.02
CA LYS A 118 12.81 -9.58 -3.40
C LYS A 118 11.72 -8.50 -3.35
N TRP A 119 10.47 -8.86 -3.63
CA TRP A 119 9.34 -7.94 -3.64
C TRP A 119 8.69 -7.74 -2.28
N ALA A 120 8.53 -8.80 -1.50
CA ALA A 120 7.84 -8.76 -0.20
C ALA A 120 8.78 -8.54 0.98
N TYR A 121 9.92 -9.21 0.97
CA TYR A 121 10.87 -9.23 2.08
C TYR A 121 12.19 -8.55 1.75
N GLY A 122 12.42 -8.24 0.48
CA GLY A 122 13.72 -7.86 0.05
C GLY A 122 13.89 -6.38 -0.13
N ASP A 123 14.97 -6.08 -0.57
CA ASP A 123 15.65 -4.89 -0.98
C ASP A 123 14.67 -3.70 -1.25
N SER A 124 14.41 -2.90 -0.19
CA SER A 124 13.73 -1.61 -0.34
C SER A 124 14.40 -0.75 -1.43
N GLY A 125 15.71 -0.92 -1.63
CA GLY A 125 16.46 -0.30 -2.70
C GLY A 125 16.00 -0.73 -4.10
N LEU A 126 15.57 -1.98 -4.31
CA LEU A 126 15.05 -2.42 -5.59
C LEU A 126 13.68 -1.80 -5.89
N LYS A 127 12.77 -1.77 -4.90
CA LYS A 127 11.46 -1.11 -5.04
C LYS A 127 11.64 0.37 -5.34
N MET A 128 12.54 1.04 -4.63
CA MET A 128 12.90 2.43 -4.91
C MET A 128 13.39 2.64 -6.34
N LYS A 129 14.23 1.77 -6.87
CA LYS A 129 14.74 1.89 -8.25
C LYS A 129 13.66 1.64 -9.30
N VAL A 130 12.83 0.62 -9.09
CA VAL A 130 11.78 0.25 -10.05
C VAL A 130 10.62 1.23 -10.02
N PHE A 131 10.18 1.65 -8.85
CA PHE A 131 9.00 2.51 -8.67
C PHE A 131 9.34 3.96 -8.30
N ASN A 132 10.58 4.41 -8.52
CA ASN A 132 11.00 5.77 -8.15
C ASN A 132 10.03 6.84 -8.63
N ASP A 133 9.68 6.83 -9.90
CA ASP A 133 8.83 7.85 -10.49
C ASP A 133 7.39 7.77 -9.96
N TYR A 134 6.89 6.57 -9.72
CA TYR A 134 5.58 6.33 -9.11
C TYR A 134 5.55 6.83 -7.65
N ILE A 135 6.53 6.47 -6.83
CA ILE A 135 6.65 6.92 -5.44
C ILE A 135 6.67 8.46 -5.38
N ASN A 136 7.35 9.09 -6.34
CA ASN A 136 7.51 10.55 -6.39
C ASN A 136 6.37 11.30 -7.07
N LEU A 137 5.28 10.64 -7.50
CA LEU A 137 4.14 11.34 -8.10
C LEU A 137 3.51 12.35 -7.14
N ILE A 138 3.46 12.06 -5.85
CA ILE A 138 2.92 12.97 -4.83
C ILE A 138 3.69 14.31 -4.79
N ASN A 139 5.01 14.29 -5.05
CA ASN A 139 5.86 15.50 -5.05
C ASN A 139 5.47 16.48 -6.17
N LYS A 140 4.89 15.98 -7.27
CA LYS A 140 4.47 16.79 -8.42
C LYS A 140 3.28 17.68 -8.12
N THR A 141 2.46 17.32 -7.13
CA THR A 141 1.23 18.04 -6.80
C THR A 141 1.44 19.31 -5.99
N LYS A 142 2.54 19.37 -5.22
CA LYS A 142 2.89 20.50 -4.33
C LYS A 142 1.78 20.84 -3.31
N ILE A 143 0.98 19.86 -2.94
CA ILE A 143 -0.16 19.98 -2.03
C ILE A 143 0.13 19.20 -0.75
N LYS A 144 -0.47 19.63 0.37
CA LYS A 144 -0.58 18.83 1.59
C LYS A 144 -1.97 18.24 1.69
N TYR A 145 -2.04 16.97 2.02
CA TYR A 145 -3.26 16.17 2.03
C TYR A 145 -3.81 15.98 3.43
N ASP A 146 -5.12 15.92 3.54
CA ASP A 146 -5.81 15.52 4.77
C ASP A 146 -5.74 14.02 4.98
N ILE A 147 -5.86 13.26 3.87
CA ILE A 147 -5.84 11.80 3.85
C ILE A 147 -4.88 11.33 2.74
N ILE A 148 -4.04 10.34 3.07
CA ILE A 148 -3.25 9.62 2.09
C ILE A 148 -3.55 8.14 2.25
N LEU A 149 -4.07 7.48 1.19
CA LEU A 149 -4.32 6.04 1.13
C LEU A 149 -3.21 5.36 0.34
N ILE A 150 -2.64 4.32 0.89
CA ILE A 150 -1.61 3.50 0.27
C ILE A 150 -2.20 2.12 -0.01
N ASP A 151 -2.54 1.87 -1.28
CA ASP A 151 -3.11 0.60 -1.74
C ASP A 151 -2.47 0.08 -3.04
N GLY A 152 -1.35 0.68 -3.43
CA GLY A 152 -0.62 0.31 -4.65
C GLY A 152 0.63 -0.51 -4.40
N ARG A 153 1.69 -0.24 -5.16
CA ARG A 153 3.00 -0.88 -5.06
C ARG A 153 3.96 -0.05 -4.19
N ALA A 154 5.04 -0.69 -3.75
CA ALA A 154 6.08 -0.03 -2.93
C ALA A 154 5.48 0.72 -1.71
N ARG A 155 4.55 0.06 -1.00
CA ARG A 155 3.72 0.71 0.03
C ARG A 155 4.54 1.32 1.16
N GLY A 156 5.60 0.65 1.62
CA GLY A 156 6.49 1.17 2.66
C GLY A 156 7.18 2.46 2.20
N GLU A 157 7.76 2.44 1.00
CA GLU A 157 8.46 3.57 0.41
C GLU A 157 7.51 4.74 0.10
N CYS A 158 6.30 4.45 -0.42
CA CYS A 158 5.25 5.44 -0.61
C CYS A 158 4.84 6.08 0.72
N SER A 159 4.71 5.27 1.79
CA SER A 159 4.33 5.75 3.12
C SER A 159 5.36 6.71 3.70
N ILE A 160 6.65 6.39 3.57
CA ILE A 160 7.73 7.26 4.04
C ILE A 160 7.78 8.55 3.21
N ASN A 161 7.68 8.44 1.88
CA ASN A 161 7.68 9.61 0.99
C ASN A 161 6.43 10.50 1.18
N ALA A 162 5.33 9.94 1.64
CA ALA A 162 4.10 10.67 1.94
C ALA A 162 4.21 11.59 3.17
N TYR A 163 5.16 11.33 4.07
CA TYR A 163 5.27 12.05 5.34
C TYR A 163 5.29 13.59 5.20
N PRO A 164 6.13 14.21 4.35
CA PRO A 164 6.15 15.67 4.20
C PRO A 164 4.87 16.22 3.57
N HIS A 165 4.09 15.37 2.85
CA HIS A 165 2.88 15.78 2.13
C HIS A 165 1.60 15.61 2.95
N LEU A 166 1.65 14.91 4.06
CA LEU A 166 0.53 14.80 4.97
C LEU A 166 0.44 16.07 5.83
N LYS A 167 -0.77 16.59 6.03
CA LYS A 167 -1.02 17.67 7.02
C LYS A 167 -0.75 17.15 8.44
N ASP A 168 -0.48 18.06 9.38
CA ASP A 168 -0.14 17.67 10.76
C ASP A 168 -1.30 16.97 11.50
N ASN A 169 -2.54 17.28 11.12
CA ASN A 169 -3.76 16.62 11.58
C ASN A 169 -4.34 15.64 10.55
N GLY A 170 -3.57 15.29 9.52
CA GLY A 170 -3.96 14.33 8.49
C GLY A 170 -3.69 12.89 8.90
N TYR A 171 -4.22 11.97 8.10
CA TYR A 171 -4.11 10.53 8.32
C TYR A 171 -3.49 9.83 7.11
N LEU A 172 -2.56 8.92 7.38
CA LEU A 172 -2.06 7.95 6.43
C LEU A 172 -2.80 6.64 6.68
N ILE A 173 -3.31 6.01 5.63
CA ILE A 173 -4.01 4.73 5.70
C ILE A 173 -3.27 3.74 4.80
N ILE A 174 -2.91 2.58 5.31
CA ILE A 174 -2.27 1.52 4.54
C ILE A 174 -3.20 0.32 4.51
N HIS A 175 -3.63 -0.08 3.31
CA HIS A 175 -4.41 -1.28 3.06
C HIS A 175 -3.49 -2.50 2.91
N ASP A 176 -4.02 -3.72 3.15
CA ASP A 176 -3.25 -4.97 3.26
C ASP A 176 -2.12 -4.86 4.30
N TRP A 177 -2.46 -4.33 5.46
CA TRP A 177 -1.50 -4.12 6.55
C TRP A 177 -1.06 -5.42 7.20
N PHE A 178 -2.01 -6.35 7.36
CA PHE A 178 -1.75 -7.64 7.97
C PHE A 178 -1.38 -8.68 6.92
N LEU A 179 -0.45 -9.55 7.27
CA LEU A 179 -0.10 -10.73 6.52
C LEU A 179 -0.38 -11.96 7.37
N GLU A 180 -1.21 -12.88 6.88
CA GLU A 180 -1.33 -14.20 7.46
C GLU A 180 -0.26 -15.09 6.83
N GLU A 181 0.73 -15.48 7.63
CA GLU A 181 1.72 -16.46 7.23
C GLU A 181 1.21 -17.85 7.60
N GLU A 182 0.73 -18.58 6.60
CA GLU A 182 0.51 -20.01 6.68
C GLU A 182 1.48 -20.69 5.71
N GLY A 183 2.17 -21.69 6.15
CA GLY A 183 3.08 -22.39 5.26
C GLY A 183 3.83 -23.53 5.92
N TYR A 184 4.65 -24.18 5.12
CA TYR A 184 5.54 -25.22 5.63
C TYR A 184 6.82 -24.60 6.18
N LYS A 185 7.24 -25.13 7.31
CA LYS A 185 8.50 -24.70 7.93
C LYS A 185 9.67 -24.99 6.98
N ILE A 186 10.52 -23.99 6.79
CA ILE A 186 11.76 -24.13 6.03
C ILE A 186 12.91 -24.29 7.00
N ILE A 187 13.65 -25.40 6.90
CA ILE A 187 14.87 -25.66 7.65
C ILE A 187 15.97 -25.96 6.63
N ASP A 188 17.10 -25.27 6.76
CA ASP A 188 18.27 -25.43 5.86
C ASP A 188 17.90 -25.34 4.37
N ASN A 189 17.08 -24.37 3.99
CA ASN A 189 16.55 -24.19 2.64
C ASN A 189 15.74 -25.37 2.09
N LYS A 190 15.28 -26.29 2.96
CA LYS A 190 14.39 -27.38 2.59
C LYS A 190 13.04 -27.20 3.24
N ILE A 191 12.00 -27.36 2.41
CA ILE A 191 10.61 -27.34 2.88
C ILE A 191 10.37 -28.61 3.69
N THR A 192 9.92 -28.46 4.92
CA THR A 192 9.53 -29.57 5.77
C THR A 192 8.06 -29.95 5.55
N SER A 193 7.65 -31.11 6.06
CA SER A 193 6.23 -31.53 6.08
C SER A 193 5.41 -30.84 7.19
N GLU A 194 6.05 -30.02 8.03
CA GLU A 194 5.40 -29.34 9.15
C GLU A 194 4.70 -28.08 8.66
N TYR A 195 3.37 -28.11 8.66
CA TYR A 195 2.54 -26.95 8.35
C TYR A 195 2.37 -26.09 9.60
N VAL A 196 2.73 -24.84 9.49
CA VAL A 196 2.72 -23.91 10.62
C VAL A 196 1.76 -22.77 10.29
N LYS A 197 0.81 -22.52 11.18
CA LYS A 197 0.01 -21.30 11.18
C LYS A 197 0.70 -20.31 12.11
N MET A 198 1.30 -19.29 11.54
CA MET A 198 1.91 -18.22 12.32
C MET A 198 0.83 -17.26 12.82
N PRO A 199 0.95 -16.69 14.01
CA PRO A 199 0.06 -15.61 14.42
C PRO A 199 0.19 -14.48 13.40
N PRO A 200 -0.93 -13.78 13.07
CA PRO A 200 -0.90 -12.68 12.14
C PRO A 200 0.18 -11.69 12.58
N ARG A 201 1.26 -11.63 11.82
CA ARG A 201 2.31 -10.65 12.06
C ARG A 201 1.86 -9.35 11.45
N HIS A 202 2.05 -8.32 12.22
CA HIS A 202 2.11 -7.00 11.68
C HIS A 202 3.22 -7.01 10.62
N THR A 203 2.81 -6.79 9.36
CA THR A 203 3.68 -6.13 8.45
C THR A 203 4.70 -6.96 7.71
N PHE A 204 4.70 -6.73 6.44
CA PHE A 204 5.91 -6.97 5.66
C PHE A 204 7.10 -6.22 6.30
N PRO A 205 8.30 -6.77 6.28
CA PRO A 205 9.50 -6.07 6.73
C PRO A 205 9.67 -4.67 6.09
N SER A 206 9.12 -4.47 4.89
CA SER A 206 9.10 -3.17 4.22
C SER A 206 8.29 -2.09 4.95
N TYR A 207 7.45 -2.44 5.93
CA TYR A 207 6.67 -1.48 6.71
C TYR A 207 7.35 -1.10 8.04
N ASP A 208 8.38 -1.82 8.48
CA ASP A 208 9.02 -1.58 9.79
C ASP A 208 9.50 -0.12 9.91
N GLY A 209 10.04 0.44 8.83
CA GLY A 209 10.47 1.83 8.78
C GLY A 209 9.33 2.86 8.86
N VAL A 210 8.09 2.49 8.55
CA VAL A 210 6.94 3.41 8.56
C VAL A 210 6.63 3.89 9.96
N LEU A 211 6.68 3.00 10.94
CA LEU A 211 6.37 3.31 12.34
C LEU A 211 7.42 4.22 13.02
N ASN A 212 8.55 4.49 12.37
CA ASN A 212 9.47 5.53 12.83
C ASN A 212 8.90 6.95 12.63
N TYR A 213 8.00 7.11 11.65
CA TYR A 213 7.42 8.40 11.25
C TYR A 213 5.99 8.61 11.73
N TYR A 214 5.30 7.51 12.08
CA TYR A 214 3.86 7.55 12.36
C TYR A 214 3.51 6.80 13.63
N ASP A 215 2.44 7.24 14.29
CA ASP A 215 1.79 6.56 15.40
C ASP A 215 0.51 5.88 14.91
N ILE A 216 0.23 4.68 15.40
CA ILE A 216 -1.00 3.94 15.08
C ILE A 216 -2.19 4.62 15.75
N VAL A 217 -3.24 4.89 14.98
CA VAL A 217 -4.52 5.39 15.46
C VAL A 217 -5.50 4.25 15.67
N CYS A 218 -5.66 3.41 14.66
CA CYS A 218 -6.45 2.18 14.74
C CYS A 218 -6.02 1.17 13.69
N GLU A 219 -6.39 -0.07 13.91
CA GLU A 219 -6.15 -1.20 13.01
C GLU A 219 -7.45 -1.96 12.81
N VAL A 220 -7.69 -2.43 11.58
CA VAL A 220 -8.82 -3.29 11.22
C VAL A 220 -8.26 -4.57 10.63
N ASN A 221 -8.43 -5.68 11.33
CA ASN A 221 -7.96 -6.98 10.88
C ASN A 221 -9.10 -7.79 10.26
N THR A 222 -9.07 -7.97 8.95
CA THR A 222 -10.08 -8.69 8.17
C THR A 222 -9.60 -10.05 7.66
N ILE A 223 -8.41 -10.52 8.06
CA ILE A 223 -7.82 -11.79 7.61
C ILE A 223 -8.80 -12.96 7.71
N LYS A 224 -9.59 -13.01 8.78
CA LYS A 224 -10.54 -14.11 9.03
C LYS A 224 -11.73 -14.17 8.07
N HIS A 225 -11.97 -13.10 7.34
CA HIS A 225 -13.12 -12.94 6.45
C HIS A 225 -12.77 -13.14 4.98
N ASN A 226 -11.47 -13.18 4.66
CA ASN A 226 -11.00 -13.23 3.28
C ASN A 226 -10.30 -14.56 2.98
N GLU A 227 -11.05 -15.53 2.46
CA GLU A 227 -10.50 -16.84 2.05
C GLU A 227 -9.59 -16.78 0.82
N ARG A 228 -9.52 -15.63 0.14
CA ARG A 228 -8.83 -15.48 -1.15
C ARG A 228 -7.49 -14.77 -1.06
N CYS A 229 -7.21 -14.13 0.06
CA CYS A 229 -6.02 -13.30 0.19
C CYS A 229 -5.38 -13.48 1.57
N HIS A 230 -4.08 -13.77 1.58
CA HIS A 230 -3.30 -13.83 2.83
C HIS A 230 -2.95 -12.43 3.35
N ARG A 231 -3.36 -11.40 2.62
CA ARG A 231 -3.20 -10.00 2.98
C ARG A 231 -4.57 -9.43 3.21
N ALA A 232 -4.75 -8.74 4.29
CA ALA A 232 -6.03 -8.13 4.60
C ALA A 232 -5.87 -7.05 5.66
N GLY A 233 -6.94 -6.32 5.85
CA GLY A 233 -7.02 -5.31 6.86
C GLY A 233 -6.31 -4.02 6.50
N LEU A 234 -6.43 -3.07 7.38
CA LEU A 234 -5.80 -1.77 7.22
C LEU A 234 -5.29 -1.23 8.55
N VAL A 235 -4.40 -0.27 8.45
CA VAL A 235 -3.96 0.57 9.57
C VAL A 235 -4.22 2.03 9.24
N VAL A 236 -4.69 2.78 10.23
CA VAL A 236 -4.77 4.24 10.17
C VAL A 236 -3.67 4.82 11.05
N LEU A 237 -2.88 5.68 10.48
CA LEU A 237 -1.68 6.26 11.06
C LEU A 237 -1.81 7.79 11.08
N ARG A 238 -1.18 8.43 12.04
CA ARG A 238 -0.98 9.88 12.08
C ARG A 238 0.50 10.22 12.20
N LYS A 239 0.88 11.40 11.76
CA LYS A 239 2.26 11.86 11.96
C LYS A 239 2.65 11.79 13.42
N ARG A 240 3.81 11.20 13.67
CA ARG A 240 4.44 11.30 14.98
C ARG A 240 4.87 12.74 15.20
N LYS A 241 4.47 13.34 16.32
CA LYS A 241 5.00 14.62 16.74
C LYS A 241 6.45 14.40 17.17
N ILE A 242 7.37 14.76 16.30
CA ILE A 242 8.78 14.80 16.68
C ILE A 242 8.90 15.99 17.63
N SER A 243 8.99 15.71 18.91
CA SER A 243 9.32 16.73 19.92
C SER A 243 10.75 17.17 19.66
N ILE A 244 10.91 18.33 19.01
CA ILE A 244 12.21 19.00 18.94
C ILE A 244 12.43 19.67 20.30
N TYR A 245 12.56 18.86 21.33
CA TYR A 245 13.20 19.35 22.54
C TYR A 245 14.71 19.26 22.29
N GLY A 246 15.28 20.38 21.90
CA GLY A 246 16.71 20.63 22.06
C GLY A 246 17.04 20.55 23.57
N GLY A 247 17.90 19.65 23.92
CA GLY A 247 18.41 19.52 25.29
C GLY A 247 19.16 18.20 25.42
N ASP A 248 20.48 18.33 25.37
CA ASP A 248 21.51 17.35 25.70
C ASP A 248 22.04 16.52 24.53
N THR A 249 22.97 17.15 23.83
CA THR A 249 24.10 16.51 23.17
C THR A 249 25.03 15.90 24.21
N ASN A 250 24.74 14.70 24.70
CA ASN A 250 25.74 13.83 25.32
C ASN A 250 25.16 12.42 25.39
N ASP A 251 25.80 11.52 24.68
CA ASP A 251 25.76 10.05 24.70
C ASP A 251 25.41 9.39 23.37
N CYS A 252 26.20 9.72 22.33
CA CYS A 252 26.46 8.76 21.25
C CYS A 252 27.92 8.32 21.38
N HIS A 253 28.19 7.44 22.30
CA HIS A 253 29.40 6.62 22.25
C HIS A 253 29.20 5.47 21.26
N PHE A 254 29.60 5.71 20.01
CA PHE A 254 29.98 4.61 19.12
C PHE A 254 31.35 4.11 19.60
N ASN A 255 31.35 2.98 20.29
CA ASN A 255 32.57 2.19 20.47
C ASN A 255 32.71 1.26 19.27
N ASN A 256 33.91 1.29 18.69
CA ASN A 256 34.48 0.54 17.59
C ASN A 256 34.16 -0.96 17.56
#